data_db87f0af5d4bfa3637fa6b4294bb8bbb
#
_entry.id   db87f0af5d4bfa3637fa6b4294bb8bbb
#
_cell.length_a   1.000
_cell.length_b   1.000
_cell.length_c   1.000
_cell.angle_alpha   90.00
_cell.angle_beta   90.00
_cell.angle_gamma   90.00
#
_symmetry.space_group_name_H-M   'P 1'
#
loop_
_entity.id
_entity.type
_entity.pdbx_description
1 polymer ?
#
loop_
_entity_poly.entity_id
_entity_poly.type
_entity_poly.pdbx_seq_one_letter_code
_entity_poly.pdbx_strand_id
1 'polypeptide(L)'
;MSRVNHKRVKQLLNEKRSKITDRQFFTSRILAGHYEDLAAAQTRRYHYNRRIRVNLFWNAKNPSAACTDNNSILINAGHPTVTKVRGRENRYQIVTGMFAHELGHVLFTDFLTFQTYHNNLAAGRWYPARPTLNSADLRRETDFWAYVQSDPKHMDMVQAAAHHISNVLEDGYIENRMLNTFPGTLGYHISPFFL
;
A
#
# COMPACT_ATOMS: atom_id res chain seq x y z
N MET A 1 8.51 -18.15 -17.51
CA MET A 1 9.24 -16.85 -17.50
C MET A 1 9.75 -16.41 -16.13
N SER A 2 9.11 -16.80 -15.01
CA SER A 2 9.45 -16.33 -13.65
C SER A 2 10.89 -16.63 -13.17
N ARG A 3 11.43 -17.82 -13.46
CA ARG A 3 12.78 -18.22 -13.01
C ARG A 3 13.92 -17.34 -13.58
N VAL A 4 13.71 -16.75 -14.75
CA VAL A 4 14.75 -15.93 -15.41
C VAL A 4 14.89 -14.57 -14.72
N ASN A 5 13.77 -13.90 -14.42
CA ASN A 5 13.78 -12.60 -13.74
C ASN A 5 14.36 -12.71 -12.33
N HIS A 6 13.94 -13.71 -11.55
CA HIS A 6 14.45 -13.91 -10.19
C HIS A 6 15.97 -14.16 -10.17
N LYS A 7 16.49 -15.05 -11.02
CA LYS A 7 17.94 -15.31 -11.13
C LYS A 7 18.70 -14.03 -11.50
N ARG A 8 18.17 -13.24 -12.44
CA ARG A 8 18.84 -12.01 -12.89
C ARG A 8 18.82 -10.92 -11.81
N VAL A 9 17.72 -10.76 -11.07
CA VAL A 9 17.66 -9.84 -9.93
C VAL A 9 18.68 -10.24 -8.87
N LYS A 10 18.75 -11.52 -8.49
CA LYS A 10 19.73 -12.02 -7.51
C LYS A 10 21.17 -11.80 -7.96
N GLN A 11 21.46 -12.02 -9.24
CA GLN A 11 22.78 -11.75 -9.81
C GLN A 11 23.14 -10.26 -9.70
N LEU A 12 22.24 -9.35 -10.08
CA LEU A 12 22.46 -7.90 -10.04
C LEU A 12 22.63 -7.36 -8.62
N LEU A 13 21.96 -7.97 -7.63
CA LEU A 13 22.14 -7.64 -6.22
C LEU A 13 23.54 -8.02 -5.71
N ASN A 14 24.05 -9.19 -6.12
CA ASN A 14 25.32 -9.73 -5.67
C ASN A 14 26.53 -9.17 -6.43
N GLU A 15 26.34 -8.48 -7.54
CA GLU A 15 27.43 -7.85 -8.29
C GLU A 15 28.06 -6.70 -7.50
N LYS A 16 29.19 -6.96 -6.81
CA LYS A 16 29.94 -5.96 -6.02
C LYS A 16 30.42 -4.76 -6.83
N ARG A 17 30.53 -4.88 -8.15
CA ARG A 17 30.89 -3.82 -9.11
C ARG A 17 29.90 -3.80 -10.27
N SER A 18 28.64 -3.59 -9.96
CA SER A 18 27.63 -3.43 -11.01
C SER A 18 27.92 -2.19 -11.85
N LYS A 19 27.92 -2.35 -13.17
CA LYS A 19 28.02 -1.22 -14.11
C LYS A 19 26.74 -0.35 -14.13
N ILE A 20 25.64 -0.82 -13.53
CA ILE A 20 24.38 -0.10 -13.46
C ILE A 20 24.25 0.65 -12.13
N THR A 21 23.70 1.85 -12.20
CA THR A 21 23.39 2.66 -11.00
C THR A 21 22.20 2.07 -10.25
N ASP A 22 22.00 2.48 -8.98
CA ASP A 22 20.82 2.08 -8.22
C ASP A 22 19.53 2.56 -8.88
N ARG A 23 19.51 3.80 -9.41
CA ARG A 23 18.37 4.29 -10.17
C ARG A 23 18.04 3.38 -11.34
N GLN A 24 19.04 2.99 -12.15
CA GLN A 24 18.82 2.08 -13.28
C GLN A 24 18.34 0.69 -12.84
N PHE A 25 18.89 0.16 -11.74
CA PHE A 25 18.45 -1.13 -11.19
C PHE A 25 17.00 -1.06 -10.70
N PHE A 26 16.69 -0.08 -9.83
CA PHE A 26 15.37 0.03 -9.21
C PHE A 26 14.26 0.50 -10.15
N THR A 27 14.57 1.05 -11.32
CA THR A 27 13.57 1.37 -12.36
C THR A 27 13.59 0.40 -13.53
N SER A 28 14.30 -0.73 -13.39
CA SER A 28 14.42 -1.69 -14.49
C SER A 28 13.16 -2.53 -14.70
N ARG A 29 12.88 -2.85 -15.97
CA ARG A 29 11.82 -3.81 -16.32
C ARG A 29 12.07 -5.21 -15.76
N ILE A 30 13.33 -5.57 -15.49
CA ILE A 30 13.69 -6.86 -14.90
C ILE A 30 13.16 -6.94 -13.47
N LEU A 31 13.36 -5.88 -12.67
CA LEU A 31 12.86 -5.83 -11.30
C LEU A 31 11.32 -5.72 -11.27
N ALA A 32 10.73 -4.88 -12.11
CA ALA A 32 9.29 -4.79 -12.23
C ALA A 32 8.66 -6.14 -12.62
N GLY A 33 9.22 -6.83 -13.63
CA GLY A 33 8.78 -8.15 -14.05
C GLY A 33 8.94 -9.22 -12.96
N HIS A 34 9.97 -9.12 -12.11
CA HIS A 34 10.11 -10.00 -10.95
C HIS A 34 8.96 -9.82 -9.95
N TYR A 35 8.57 -8.58 -9.65
CA TYR A 35 7.43 -8.30 -8.77
C TYR A 35 6.09 -8.66 -9.43
N GLU A 36 5.92 -8.45 -10.73
CA GLU A 36 4.74 -8.90 -11.48
C GLU A 36 4.60 -10.44 -11.41
N ASP A 37 5.70 -11.18 -11.52
CA ASP A 37 5.72 -12.65 -11.38
C ASP A 37 5.35 -13.09 -9.96
N LEU A 38 5.83 -12.38 -8.93
CA LEU A 38 5.46 -12.64 -7.53
C LEU A 38 3.97 -12.34 -7.29
N ALA A 39 3.47 -11.20 -7.75
CA ALA A 39 2.06 -10.84 -7.65
C ALA A 39 1.17 -11.88 -8.34
N ALA A 40 1.52 -12.31 -9.55
CA ALA A 40 0.79 -13.33 -10.30
C ALA A 40 0.77 -14.69 -9.60
N ALA A 41 1.86 -15.06 -8.91
CA ALA A 41 1.93 -16.30 -8.14
C ALA A 41 0.98 -16.27 -6.94
N GLN A 42 0.89 -15.13 -6.24
CA GLN A 42 0.05 -14.99 -5.04
C GLN A 42 -1.43 -14.78 -5.41
N THR A 43 -1.74 -13.96 -6.40
CA THR A 43 -3.13 -13.72 -6.83
C THR A 43 -3.78 -14.99 -7.38
N ARG A 44 -3.02 -15.88 -8.06
CA ARG A 44 -3.50 -17.20 -8.48
C ARG A 44 -3.96 -18.07 -7.32
N ARG A 45 -3.25 -18.04 -6.20
CA ARG A 45 -3.60 -18.80 -4.99
C ARG A 45 -4.95 -18.39 -4.40
N TYR A 46 -5.35 -17.13 -4.60
CA TYR A 46 -6.63 -16.58 -4.13
C TYR A 46 -7.70 -16.55 -5.20
N HIS A 47 -7.53 -17.28 -6.29
CA HIS A 47 -8.46 -17.32 -7.43
C HIS A 47 -8.68 -15.96 -8.12
N TYR A 48 -7.86 -14.95 -7.83
CA TYR A 48 -7.82 -13.71 -8.57
C TYR A 48 -6.99 -13.92 -9.83
N ASN A 49 -7.58 -14.29 -10.93
CA ASN A 49 -6.86 -14.46 -12.18
C ASN A 49 -6.48 -13.08 -12.80
N ARG A 50 -5.86 -12.23 -12.00
CA ARG A 50 -5.49 -10.86 -12.36
C ARG A 50 -4.00 -10.75 -12.62
N ARG A 51 -3.65 -10.01 -13.65
CA ARG A 51 -2.28 -9.58 -13.91
C ARG A 51 -2.09 -8.18 -13.32
N ILE A 52 -1.47 -8.11 -12.17
CA ILE A 52 -1.09 -6.85 -11.54
C ILE A 52 0.16 -6.30 -12.23
N ARG A 53 0.10 -5.06 -12.69
CA ARG A 53 1.27 -4.35 -13.24
C ARG A 53 2.07 -3.72 -12.11
N VAL A 54 3.40 -3.78 -12.20
CA VAL A 54 4.28 -3.10 -11.24
C VAL A 54 5.09 -2.04 -11.96
N ASN A 55 4.92 -0.79 -11.52
CA ASN A 55 5.62 0.37 -12.05
C ASN A 55 6.59 0.90 -11.00
N LEU A 56 7.87 0.84 -11.32
CA LEU A 56 8.94 1.36 -10.48
C LEU A 56 9.41 2.69 -11.07
N PHE A 57 9.41 3.74 -10.26
CA PHE A 57 9.88 5.06 -10.68
C PHE A 57 10.85 5.66 -9.65
N TRP A 58 11.48 6.77 -10.01
CA TRP A 58 12.48 7.43 -9.17
C TRP A 58 12.20 8.93 -9.09
N ASN A 59 11.60 9.38 -7.99
CA ASN A 59 11.30 10.78 -7.75
C ASN A 59 11.44 11.15 -6.26
N ALA A 60 12.55 11.79 -5.88
CA ALA A 60 12.82 12.17 -4.50
C ALA A 60 11.89 13.28 -3.96
N LYS A 61 11.17 13.99 -4.84
CA LYS A 61 10.26 15.10 -4.46
C LYS A 61 8.82 14.62 -4.29
N ASN A 62 8.48 13.43 -4.76
CA ASN A 62 7.14 12.87 -4.58
C ASN A 62 6.99 12.37 -3.14
N PRO A 63 5.99 12.84 -2.37
CA PRO A 63 5.78 12.40 -0.99
C PRO A 63 5.27 10.95 -0.88
N SER A 64 4.69 10.39 -1.94
CA SER A 64 4.21 9.02 -1.94
C SER A 64 5.37 8.04 -2.15
N ALA A 65 5.51 7.09 -1.22
CA ALA A 65 6.49 6.01 -1.30
C ALA A 65 6.00 4.86 -2.20
N ALA A 66 4.75 4.47 -2.04
CA ALA A 66 4.08 3.48 -2.87
C ALA A 66 2.56 3.72 -2.85
N CYS A 67 1.83 3.12 -3.79
CA CYS A 67 0.37 3.08 -3.80
C CYS A 67 -0.14 2.02 -4.78
N THR A 68 -1.38 1.57 -4.58
CA THR A 68 -2.09 0.69 -5.51
C THR A 68 -3.49 1.20 -5.82
N ASP A 69 -3.96 0.91 -7.04
CA ASP A 69 -5.34 1.10 -7.49
C ASP A 69 -6.08 -0.25 -7.68
N ASN A 70 -5.59 -1.31 -7.05
CA ASN A 70 -6.06 -2.69 -7.19
C ASN A 70 -5.74 -3.35 -8.56
N ASN A 71 -5.24 -2.63 -9.56
CA ASN A 71 -4.85 -3.17 -10.87
C ASN A 71 -3.35 -3.00 -11.13
N SER A 72 -2.77 -1.99 -10.52
CA SER A 72 -1.35 -1.70 -10.60
C SER A 72 -0.77 -1.33 -9.24
N ILE A 73 0.51 -1.60 -9.07
CA ILE A 73 1.30 -1.19 -7.92
C ILE A 73 2.36 -0.21 -8.41
N LEU A 74 2.39 0.98 -7.83
CA LEU A 74 3.38 2.01 -8.11
C LEU A 74 4.33 2.11 -6.93
N ILE A 75 5.65 2.07 -7.19
CA ILE A 75 6.67 2.17 -6.14
C ILE A 75 7.69 3.23 -6.51
N ASN A 76 7.88 4.19 -5.63
CA ASN A 76 8.88 5.23 -5.75
C ASN A 76 10.21 4.80 -5.12
N ALA A 77 11.06 4.16 -5.88
CA ALA A 77 12.38 3.76 -5.42
C ALA A 77 13.34 4.94 -5.16
N GLY A 78 12.97 6.16 -5.60
CA GLY A 78 13.67 7.41 -5.29
C GLY A 78 13.21 8.09 -4.01
N HIS A 79 12.21 7.53 -3.31
CA HIS A 79 11.70 8.09 -2.06
C HIS A 79 12.81 8.15 -0.97
N PRO A 80 12.82 9.16 -0.09
CA PRO A 80 13.81 9.29 0.98
C PRO A 80 13.94 8.05 1.88
N THR A 81 12.85 7.35 2.16
CA THR A 81 12.86 6.09 2.93
C THR A 81 13.79 5.05 2.30
N VAL A 82 13.85 4.98 0.97
CA VAL A 82 14.74 4.06 0.25
C VAL A 82 16.15 4.63 0.13
N THR A 83 16.27 5.90 -0.30
CA THR A 83 17.56 6.48 -0.68
C THR A 83 18.47 6.79 0.51
N LYS A 84 17.93 7.05 1.70
CA LYS A 84 18.69 7.25 2.93
C LYS A 84 19.38 5.98 3.44
N VAL A 85 18.92 4.81 3.03
CA VAL A 85 19.50 3.54 3.44
C VAL A 85 20.74 3.20 2.60
N ARG A 86 21.79 2.70 3.26
CA ARG A 86 23.06 2.37 2.61
C ARG A 86 23.01 0.95 2.01
N GLY A 87 23.52 0.83 0.79
CA GLY A 87 23.68 -0.45 0.09
C GLY A 87 22.44 -0.86 -0.71
N ARG A 88 22.70 -1.42 -1.89
CA ARG A 88 21.63 -1.86 -2.82
C ARG A 88 20.77 -2.96 -2.25
N GLU A 89 21.37 -3.90 -1.52
CA GLU A 89 20.68 -5.02 -0.85
C GLU A 89 19.62 -4.48 0.12
N ASN A 90 20.02 -3.59 1.03
CA ASN A 90 19.11 -3.02 2.02
C ASN A 90 17.99 -2.19 1.37
N ARG A 91 18.33 -1.40 0.33
CA ARG A 91 17.32 -0.68 -0.46
C ARG A 91 16.34 -1.62 -1.16
N TYR A 92 16.85 -2.76 -1.66
CA TYR A 92 16.00 -3.79 -2.26
C TYR A 92 15.03 -4.39 -1.26
N GLN A 93 15.46 -4.64 -0.02
CA GLN A 93 14.59 -5.12 1.06
C GLN A 93 13.45 -4.13 1.32
N ILE A 94 13.75 -2.82 1.40
CA ILE A 94 12.73 -1.78 1.58
C ILE A 94 11.75 -1.74 0.41
N VAL A 95 12.25 -1.70 -0.83
CA VAL A 95 11.39 -1.70 -2.02
C VAL A 95 10.53 -2.97 -2.10
N THR A 96 11.06 -4.11 -1.67
CA THR A 96 10.30 -5.37 -1.58
C THR A 96 9.23 -5.30 -0.48
N GLY A 97 9.52 -4.64 0.65
CA GLY A 97 8.54 -4.39 1.71
C GLY A 97 7.39 -3.50 1.22
N MET A 98 7.70 -2.40 0.52
CA MET A 98 6.69 -1.56 -0.12
C MET A 98 5.82 -2.37 -1.10
N PHE A 99 6.46 -3.19 -1.94
CA PHE A 99 5.72 -4.09 -2.84
C PHE A 99 4.82 -5.07 -2.09
N ALA A 100 5.31 -5.67 -1.01
CA ALA A 100 4.55 -6.62 -0.22
C ALA A 100 3.34 -5.96 0.47
N HIS A 101 3.50 -4.73 0.98
CA HIS A 101 2.43 -3.93 1.55
C HIS A 101 1.34 -3.64 0.50
N GLU A 102 1.70 -3.08 -0.65
CA GLU A 102 0.73 -2.78 -1.72
C GLU A 102 0.05 -4.05 -2.28
N LEU A 103 0.78 -5.17 -2.35
CA LEU A 103 0.19 -6.46 -2.69
C LEU A 103 -0.79 -6.94 -1.62
N GLY A 104 -0.56 -6.61 -0.35
CA GLY A 104 -1.49 -6.85 0.75
C GLY A 104 -2.84 -6.17 0.50
N HIS A 105 -2.85 -4.92 0.09
CA HIS A 105 -4.08 -4.22 -0.32
C HIS A 105 -4.77 -4.92 -1.49
N VAL A 106 -4.03 -5.29 -2.54
CA VAL A 106 -4.61 -6.03 -3.68
C VAL A 106 -5.29 -7.34 -3.26
N LEU A 107 -4.73 -8.03 -2.26
CA LEU A 107 -5.23 -9.35 -1.82
C LEU A 107 -6.34 -9.27 -0.77
N PHE A 108 -6.34 -8.26 0.08
CA PHE A 108 -7.14 -8.28 1.32
C PHE A 108 -8.03 -7.05 1.51
N THR A 109 -7.81 -5.93 0.81
CA THR A 109 -8.66 -4.74 0.92
C THR A 109 -9.94 -4.92 0.09
N ASP A 110 -11.09 -4.69 0.72
CA ASP A 110 -12.36 -4.51 0.00
C ASP A 110 -12.50 -3.05 -0.47
N PHE A 111 -11.90 -2.76 -1.63
CA PHE A 111 -11.94 -1.41 -2.22
C PHE A 111 -13.34 -0.87 -2.44
N LEU A 112 -14.32 -1.74 -2.73
CA LEU A 112 -15.70 -1.32 -2.94
C LEU A 112 -16.33 -0.84 -1.64
N THR A 113 -16.17 -1.60 -0.57
CA THR A 113 -16.64 -1.22 0.78
C THR A 113 -15.97 0.06 1.25
N PHE A 114 -14.65 0.17 1.06
CA PHE A 114 -13.88 1.36 1.41
C PHE A 114 -14.39 2.62 0.67
N GLN A 115 -14.55 2.52 -0.64
CA GLN A 115 -15.11 3.62 -1.46
C GLN A 115 -16.54 3.98 -1.05
N THR A 116 -17.36 2.98 -0.75
CA THR A 116 -18.77 3.20 -0.33
C THR A 116 -18.82 3.90 1.02
N TYR A 117 -17.94 3.54 1.97
CA TYR A 117 -17.82 4.22 3.26
C TYR A 117 -17.52 5.72 3.06
N HIS A 118 -16.50 6.06 2.28
CA HIS A 118 -16.11 7.45 2.04
C HIS A 118 -17.20 8.24 1.31
N ASN A 119 -17.86 7.65 0.33
CA ASN A 119 -18.97 8.30 -0.38
C ASN A 119 -20.17 8.57 0.54
N ASN A 120 -20.48 7.65 1.45
CA ASN A 120 -21.57 7.85 2.43
C ASN A 120 -21.19 8.92 3.45
N LEU A 121 -19.96 8.92 3.95
CA LEU A 121 -19.47 9.97 4.86
C LEU A 121 -19.57 11.35 4.21
N ALA A 122 -19.11 11.50 2.97
CA ALA A 122 -19.21 12.75 2.22
C ALA A 122 -20.66 13.23 2.04
N ALA A 123 -21.60 12.29 1.99
CA ALA A 123 -23.04 12.58 1.91
C ALA A 123 -23.71 12.73 3.29
N GLY A 124 -22.95 12.75 4.39
CA GLY A 124 -23.48 12.82 5.75
C GLY A 124 -24.30 11.59 6.18
N ARG A 125 -23.94 10.42 5.65
CA ARG A 125 -24.65 9.16 5.91
C ARG A 125 -23.78 8.13 6.60
N TRP A 126 -24.41 7.29 7.42
CA TRP A 126 -23.78 6.13 8.03
C TRP A 126 -23.57 5.00 7.01
N TYR A 127 -22.55 4.17 7.25
CA TYR A 127 -22.27 2.95 6.50
C TYR A 127 -21.56 1.92 7.41
N PRO A 128 -21.92 0.62 7.38
CA PRO A 128 -23.00 0.00 6.58
C PRO A 128 -24.39 0.34 7.11
N ALA A 129 -24.52 0.71 8.38
CA ALA A 129 -25.76 1.10 9.03
C ALA A 129 -25.48 2.10 10.15
N ARG A 130 -26.47 2.87 10.53
CA ARG A 130 -26.39 3.74 11.70
C ARG A 130 -26.27 2.89 12.97
N PRO A 131 -25.29 3.12 13.83
CA PRO A 131 -25.18 2.41 15.11
C PRO A 131 -26.34 2.79 16.04
N THR A 132 -26.71 1.90 16.95
CA THR A 132 -27.63 2.23 18.04
C THR A 132 -26.89 3.11 19.05
N LEU A 133 -27.34 4.35 19.18
CA LEU A 133 -26.74 5.35 20.07
C LEU A 133 -27.54 5.49 21.35
N ASN A 134 -26.87 5.69 22.49
CA ASN A 134 -27.51 6.15 23.71
C ASN A 134 -27.86 7.66 23.61
N SER A 135 -28.63 8.20 24.57
CA SER A 135 -29.10 9.58 24.54
C SER A 135 -27.96 10.62 24.60
N ALA A 136 -26.82 10.28 25.22
CA ALA A 136 -25.67 11.18 25.27
C ALA A 136 -24.92 11.23 23.94
N ASP A 137 -24.71 10.07 23.29
CA ASP A 137 -24.05 9.98 22.00
C ASP A 137 -24.93 10.54 20.88
N LEU A 138 -26.26 10.38 20.98
CA LEU A 138 -27.18 11.01 20.05
C LEU A 138 -27.09 12.55 20.07
N ARG A 139 -26.94 13.16 21.27
CA ARG A 139 -26.69 14.60 21.36
C ARG A 139 -25.37 15.00 20.73
N ARG A 140 -24.29 14.26 21.04
CA ARG A 140 -22.95 14.49 20.45
C ARG A 140 -22.97 14.37 18.94
N GLU A 141 -23.69 13.40 18.41
CA GLU A 141 -23.88 13.25 16.96
C GLU A 141 -24.61 14.47 16.37
N THR A 142 -25.68 14.94 17.02
CA THR A 142 -26.43 16.10 16.57
C THR A 142 -25.55 17.35 16.54
N ASP A 143 -24.81 17.60 17.63
CA ASP A 143 -23.89 18.73 17.74
C ASP A 143 -22.75 18.64 16.73
N PHE A 144 -22.22 17.44 16.50
CA PHE A 144 -21.20 17.20 15.51
C PHE A 144 -21.67 17.52 14.08
N TRP A 145 -22.85 17.03 13.68
CA TRP A 145 -23.37 17.32 12.36
C TRP A 145 -23.77 18.80 12.18
N ALA A 146 -24.26 19.44 13.24
CA ALA A 146 -24.50 20.88 13.22
C ALA A 146 -23.19 21.66 12.97
N TYR A 147 -22.11 21.26 13.65
CA TYR A 147 -20.78 21.82 13.42
C TYR A 147 -20.28 21.58 11.99
N VAL A 148 -20.38 20.35 11.49
CA VAL A 148 -19.93 19.99 10.14
C VAL A 148 -20.70 20.79 9.07
N GLN A 149 -21.99 21.01 9.25
CA GLN A 149 -22.83 21.75 8.31
C GLN A 149 -22.64 23.27 8.37
N SER A 150 -22.01 23.81 9.42
CA SER A 150 -21.82 25.25 9.60
C SER A 150 -20.80 25.87 8.64
N ASP A 151 -19.82 25.08 8.13
CA ASP A 151 -18.81 25.51 7.16
C ASP A 151 -18.39 24.32 6.27
N PRO A 152 -18.37 24.44 4.94
CA PRO A 152 -17.90 23.40 4.03
C PRO A 152 -16.50 22.85 4.37
N LYS A 153 -15.59 23.68 4.91
CA LYS A 153 -14.25 23.27 5.34
C LYS A 153 -14.28 22.24 6.47
N HIS A 154 -15.32 22.24 7.30
CA HIS A 154 -15.45 21.26 8.37
C HIS A 154 -15.68 19.85 7.81
N MET A 155 -16.47 19.73 6.74
CA MET A 155 -16.64 18.45 6.05
C MET A 155 -15.32 17.95 5.44
N ASP A 156 -14.54 18.84 4.81
CA ASP A 156 -13.21 18.48 4.28
C ASP A 156 -12.28 17.96 5.39
N MET A 157 -12.29 18.59 6.56
CA MET A 157 -11.51 18.13 7.72
C MET A 157 -11.98 16.76 8.20
N VAL A 158 -13.28 16.53 8.29
CA VAL A 158 -13.86 15.24 8.71
C VAL A 158 -13.49 14.13 7.72
N GLN A 159 -13.61 14.41 6.42
CA GLN A 159 -13.24 13.47 5.38
C GLN A 159 -11.74 13.14 5.42
N ALA A 160 -10.87 14.15 5.58
CA ALA A 160 -9.44 13.95 5.71
C ALA A 160 -9.08 13.10 6.94
N ALA A 161 -9.69 13.38 8.10
CA ALA A 161 -9.49 12.63 9.32
C ALA A 161 -9.99 11.17 9.17
N ALA A 162 -11.18 10.98 8.63
CA ALA A 162 -11.73 9.64 8.39
C ALA A 162 -10.88 8.84 7.40
N HIS A 163 -10.39 9.48 6.33
CA HIS A 163 -9.49 8.84 5.38
C HIS A 163 -8.18 8.42 6.04
N HIS A 164 -7.59 9.29 6.85
CA HIS A 164 -6.36 8.96 7.57
C HIS A 164 -6.56 7.80 8.54
N ILE A 165 -7.62 7.84 9.37
CA ILE A 165 -7.90 6.78 10.35
C ILE A 165 -8.19 5.45 9.65
N SER A 166 -9.00 5.46 8.60
CA SER A 166 -9.33 4.23 7.86
C SER A 166 -8.11 3.63 7.16
N ASN A 167 -7.20 4.45 6.62
CA ASN A 167 -5.94 3.96 6.06
C ASN A 167 -5.07 3.28 7.13
N VAL A 168 -4.87 3.92 8.29
CA VAL A 168 -4.08 3.34 9.38
C VAL A 168 -4.65 1.99 9.85
N LEU A 169 -5.98 1.90 9.96
CA LEU A 169 -6.64 0.65 10.36
C LEU A 169 -6.53 -0.43 9.28
N GLU A 170 -6.68 -0.04 8.02
CA GLU A 170 -6.56 -0.95 6.88
C GLU A 170 -5.11 -1.44 6.71
N ASP A 171 -4.12 -0.55 6.83
CA ASP A 171 -2.70 -0.91 6.80
C ASP A 171 -2.39 -1.96 7.88
N GLY A 172 -2.81 -1.72 9.13
CA GLY A 172 -2.64 -2.69 10.21
C GLY A 172 -3.32 -4.04 9.93
N TYR A 173 -4.51 -4.01 9.33
CA TYR A 173 -5.23 -5.21 8.94
C TYR A 173 -4.50 -5.99 7.84
N ILE A 174 -4.14 -5.35 6.73
CA ILE A 174 -3.50 -6.03 5.59
C ILE A 174 -2.12 -6.56 5.97
N GLU A 175 -1.36 -5.83 6.78
CA GLU A 175 -0.05 -6.25 7.25
C GLU A 175 -0.13 -7.47 8.15
N ASN A 176 -1.05 -7.49 9.12
CA ASN A 176 -1.32 -8.67 9.93
C ASN A 176 -1.72 -9.86 9.06
N ARG A 177 -2.55 -9.66 8.04
CA ARG A 177 -2.93 -10.70 7.08
C ARG A 177 -1.72 -11.20 6.28
N MET A 178 -0.86 -10.30 5.80
CA MET A 178 0.34 -10.65 5.05
C MET A 178 1.34 -11.43 5.90
N LEU A 179 1.59 -11.01 7.15
CA LEU A 179 2.49 -11.70 8.09
C LEU A 179 2.00 -13.13 8.39
N ASN A 180 0.71 -13.30 8.61
CA ASN A 180 0.13 -14.61 8.93
C ASN A 180 0.01 -15.52 7.70
N THR A 181 -0.22 -14.95 6.52
CA THR A 181 -0.44 -15.73 5.29
C THR A 181 0.87 -16.07 4.58
N PHE A 182 1.83 -15.16 4.62
CA PHE A 182 3.12 -15.24 3.94
C PHE A 182 4.29 -14.96 4.91
N PRO A 183 4.46 -15.74 5.99
CA PRO A 183 5.46 -15.45 7.03
C PRO A 183 6.90 -15.53 6.52
N GLY A 184 7.12 -16.09 5.33
CA GLY A 184 8.41 -16.15 4.66
C GLY A 184 8.81 -14.84 3.99
N THR A 185 9.05 -14.89 2.68
CA THR A 185 9.65 -13.79 1.89
C THR A 185 8.89 -12.47 1.99
N LEU A 186 7.55 -12.48 1.85
CA LEU A 186 6.77 -11.24 1.83
C LEU A 186 6.57 -10.65 3.22
N GLY A 187 6.17 -11.46 4.19
CA GLY A 187 5.98 -11.02 5.58
C GLY A 187 7.27 -10.52 6.23
N TYR A 188 8.41 -11.20 5.96
CA TYR A 188 9.71 -10.75 6.45
C TYR A 188 10.06 -9.33 5.99
N HIS A 189 9.71 -8.94 4.77
CA HIS A 189 10.01 -7.61 4.23
C HIS A 189 9.04 -6.51 4.69
N ILE A 190 7.87 -6.86 5.21
CA ILE A 190 6.92 -5.90 5.81
C ILE A 190 7.41 -5.48 7.22
N SER A 191 7.89 -6.43 8.02
CA SER A 191 8.30 -6.20 9.41
C SER A 191 9.28 -5.02 9.64
N PRO A 192 10.29 -4.74 8.80
CA PRO A 192 11.22 -3.62 9.00
C PRO A 192 10.62 -2.23 8.83
N PHE A 193 9.40 -2.08 8.31
CA PHE A 193 8.74 -0.78 8.12
C PHE A 193 8.12 -0.22 9.41
N PHE A 194 7.94 -1.04 10.44
CA PHE A 194 7.15 -0.73 11.65
C PHE A 194 7.97 -0.80 12.94
N LEU A 195 9.29 -0.93 12.86
CA LEU A 195 10.25 -0.75 13.93
C LEU A 195 11.08 0.53 13.70
#